data_41f725a1000169a1c8898bda3c630135
#
_entry.id   41f725a1000169a1c8898bda3c630135
#
_cell.length_a   1.000
_cell.length_b   1.000
_cell.length_c   1.000
_cell.angle_alpha   90.00
_cell.angle_beta   90.00
_cell.angle_gamma   90.00
#
_symmetry.space_group_name_H-M   'P 1'
#
loop_
_entity.id
_entity.type
_entity.pdbx_description
1 polymer ?
#
loop_
_entity_poly.entity_id
_entity_poly.type
_entity_poly.pdbx_seq_one_letter_code
_entity_poly.pdbx_strand_id
1 'polypeptide(L)'
;MNYDYLIVGCGIFGTTFARLATDAGKKCLIIDKREHIGGSAYTENNNGIHVHTYGPHVFHTSNNRVWDFVNQYAEFNNFVLSPKASTGGKLLSLPFNMNTFYEMWGVETPTEAREVIESQRFKGTPKNLEEQALSMVGTDIYEALIKGYSEKQWGKKATELPTFLIKRLPLRFIYDNNYFNDKYQGVPIGGF
;
A
#
# COMPACT_ATOMS: atom_id res chain seq x y z
N MET A 1 -39.60 -8.93 -9.12
CA MET A 1 -38.59 -9.82 -8.54
C MET A 1 -38.30 -9.35 -7.12
N ASN A 2 -38.24 -10.27 -6.16
CA ASN A 2 -37.88 -9.92 -4.78
C ASN A 2 -36.41 -10.28 -4.55
N TYR A 3 -35.63 -9.38 -3.98
CA TYR A 3 -34.24 -9.57 -3.57
C TYR A 3 -34.15 -9.58 -2.05
N ASP A 4 -33.26 -10.41 -1.50
CA ASP A 4 -32.96 -10.45 -0.07
C ASP A 4 -32.02 -9.31 0.34
N TYR A 5 -31.09 -8.94 -0.58
CA TYR A 5 -30.08 -7.90 -0.34
C TYR A 5 -29.96 -6.95 -1.54
N LEU A 6 -29.88 -5.66 -1.23
CA LEU A 6 -29.41 -4.61 -2.13
C LEU A 6 -27.99 -4.22 -1.71
N ILE A 7 -27.02 -4.42 -2.61
CA ILE A 7 -25.61 -4.14 -2.37
C ILE A 7 -25.24 -2.92 -3.21
N VAL A 8 -24.78 -1.86 -2.55
CA VAL A 8 -24.34 -0.62 -3.21
C VAL A 8 -22.82 -0.65 -3.31
N GLY A 9 -22.31 -0.77 -4.54
CA GLY A 9 -20.90 -0.87 -4.86
C GLY A 9 -20.48 -2.29 -5.29
N CYS A 10 -19.94 -2.39 -6.51
CA CYS A 10 -19.46 -3.64 -7.12
C CYS A 10 -17.93 -3.79 -6.99
N GLY A 11 -17.35 -3.30 -5.88
CA GLY A 11 -15.96 -3.55 -5.53
C GLY A 11 -15.77 -4.92 -4.88
N ILE A 12 -14.51 -5.27 -4.54
CA ILE A 12 -14.15 -6.58 -3.97
C ILE A 12 -15.01 -6.93 -2.74
N PHE A 13 -15.29 -5.96 -1.85
CA PHE A 13 -16.13 -6.21 -0.68
C PHE A 13 -17.56 -6.58 -1.05
N GLY A 14 -18.21 -5.77 -1.91
CA GLY A 14 -19.62 -6.00 -2.32
C GLY A 14 -19.80 -7.30 -3.08
N THR A 15 -18.88 -7.62 -4.00
CA THR A 15 -18.93 -8.87 -4.77
C THR A 15 -18.66 -10.09 -3.90
N THR A 16 -17.72 -10.00 -2.94
CA THR A 16 -17.48 -11.09 -1.97
C THR A 16 -18.70 -11.36 -1.11
N PHE A 17 -19.33 -10.30 -0.59
CA PHE A 17 -20.57 -10.44 0.19
C PHE A 17 -21.69 -11.08 -0.66
N ALA A 18 -21.90 -10.58 -1.88
CA ALA A 18 -22.90 -11.11 -2.80
C ALA A 18 -22.68 -12.59 -3.10
N ARG A 19 -21.42 -12.99 -3.34
CA ARG A 19 -21.05 -14.38 -3.60
C ARG A 19 -21.40 -15.28 -2.42
N LEU A 20 -20.97 -14.92 -1.21
CA LEU A 20 -21.25 -15.69 -0.01
C LEU A 20 -22.75 -15.75 0.32
N ALA A 21 -23.48 -14.66 0.12
CA ALA A 21 -24.94 -14.64 0.30
C ALA A 21 -25.66 -15.53 -0.73
N THR A 22 -25.21 -15.51 -1.99
CA THR A 22 -25.77 -16.36 -3.06
C THR A 22 -25.51 -17.84 -2.79
N ASP A 23 -24.32 -18.19 -2.31
CA ASP A 23 -23.98 -19.55 -1.90
C ASP A 23 -24.86 -20.04 -0.72
N ALA A 24 -25.32 -19.09 0.11
CA ALA A 24 -26.31 -19.33 1.17
C ALA A 24 -27.78 -19.28 0.68
N GLY A 25 -28.03 -19.32 -0.62
CA GLY A 25 -29.37 -19.34 -1.23
C GLY A 25 -30.09 -17.98 -1.24
N LYS A 26 -29.40 -16.87 -1.01
CA LYS A 26 -29.98 -15.52 -1.01
C LYS A 26 -29.93 -14.91 -2.41
N LYS A 27 -30.91 -14.04 -2.70
CA LYS A 27 -30.97 -13.27 -3.96
C LYS A 27 -30.41 -11.87 -3.71
N CYS A 28 -29.34 -11.53 -4.44
CA CYS A 28 -28.68 -10.23 -4.31
C CYS A 28 -28.91 -9.39 -5.57
N LEU A 29 -29.10 -8.07 -5.39
CA LEU A 29 -29.02 -7.06 -6.42
C LEU A 29 -27.80 -6.17 -6.10
N ILE A 30 -26.87 -6.07 -7.04
CA ILE A 30 -25.71 -5.18 -6.90
C ILE A 30 -25.92 -4.00 -7.84
N ILE A 31 -25.72 -2.79 -7.32
CA ILE A 31 -25.70 -1.56 -8.10
C ILE A 31 -24.38 -0.83 -7.90
N ASP A 32 -23.85 -0.24 -8.96
CA ASP A 32 -22.64 0.60 -8.90
C ASP A 32 -22.84 1.84 -9.76
N LYS A 33 -22.15 2.92 -9.44
CA LYS A 33 -22.13 4.15 -10.22
C LYS A 33 -21.20 4.09 -11.44
N ARG A 34 -20.28 3.13 -11.47
CA ARG A 34 -19.32 2.92 -12.55
C ARG A 34 -19.92 1.96 -13.58
N GLU A 35 -19.45 2.05 -14.82
CA GLU A 35 -19.85 1.19 -15.93
C GLU A 35 -19.12 -0.18 -15.90
N HIS A 36 -18.22 -0.39 -14.94
CA HIS A 36 -17.43 -1.62 -14.77
C HIS A 36 -17.56 -2.17 -13.34
N ILE A 37 -17.32 -3.46 -13.19
CA ILE A 37 -17.17 -4.16 -11.91
C ILE A 37 -15.74 -4.01 -11.37
N GLY A 38 -15.47 -4.51 -10.14
CA GLY A 38 -14.14 -4.52 -9.53
C GLY A 38 -13.82 -3.28 -8.68
N GLY A 39 -14.63 -2.21 -8.79
CA GLY A 39 -14.44 -0.99 -7.99
C GLY A 39 -13.07 -0.35 -8.24
N SER A 40 -12.34 -0.03 -7.19
CA SER A 40 -11.01 0.60 -7.31
C SER A 40 -9.89 -0.39 -7.68
N ALA A 41 -10.15 -1.70 -7.63
CA ALA A 41 -9.19 -2.70 -8.08
C ALA A 41 -9.28 -2.99 -9.59
N TYR A 42 -10.27 -2.42 -10.28
CA TYR A 42 -10.51 -2.67 -11.69
C TYR A 42 -9.26 -2.48 -12.56
N THR A 43 -9.03 -3.48 -13.40
CA THR A 43 -7.94 -3.52 -14.36
C THR A 43 -8.51 -3.52 -15.77
N GLU A 44 -8.09 -2.59 -16.59
CA GLU A 44 -8.46 -2.53 -18.01
C GLU A 44 -7.41 -3.26 -18.85
N ASN A 45 -7.85 -4.07 -19.81
CA ASN A 45 -6.96 -4.63 -20.82
C ASN A 45 -6.85 -3.67 -22.01
N ASN A 46 -5.71 -3.04 -22.16
CA ASN A 46 -5.41 -2.15 -23.28
C ASN A 46 -4.35 -2.79 -24.17
N ASN A 47 -4.78 -3.37 -25.29
CA ASN A 47 -3.90 -4.04 -26.27
C ASN A 47 -3.00 -5.12 -25.66
N GLY A 48 -3.53 -5.92 -24.74
CA GLY A 48 -2.79 -6.99 -24.05
C GLY A 48 -2.01 -6.54 -22.81
N ILE A 49 -2.06 -5.25 -22.49
CA ILE A 49 -1.46 -4.70 -21.27
C ILE A 49 -2.55 -4.47 -20.21
N HIS A 50 -2.37 -5.05 -19.04
CA HIS A 50 -3.26 -4.85 -17.92
C HIS A 50 -2.95 -3.53 -17.19
N VAL A 51 -3.84 -2.54 -17.34
CA VAL A 51 -3.72 -1.21 -16.74
C VAL A 51 -4.59 -1.13 -15.48
N HIS A 52 -3.97 -0.88 -14.33
CA HIS A 52 -4.68 -0.61 -13.08
C HIS A 52 -5.21 0.83 -13.09
N THR A 53 -6.48 1.00 -13.46
CA THR A 53 -7.10 2.31 -13.74
C THR A 53 -7.06 3.28 -12.56
N TYR A 54 -7.16 2.77 -11.34
CA TYR A 54 -7.23 3.57 -10.10
C TYR A 54 -5.97 3.50 -9.23
N GLY A 55 -4.84 3.15 -9.84
CA GLY A 55 -3.57 2.96 -9.17
C GLY A 55 -3.25 1.48 -8.93
N PRO A 56 -1.98 1.16 -8.63
CA PRO A 56 -1.53 -0.22 -8.52
C PRO A 56 -2.18 -0.91 -7.33
N HIS A 57 -2.73 -2.09 -7.59
CA HIS A 57 -3.25 -2.99 -6.57
C HIS A 57 -2.48 -4.31 -6.62
N VAL A 58 -2.00 -4.76 -5.47
CA VAL A 58 -1.39 -6.08 -5.29
C VAL A 58 -2.17 -6.76 -4.17
N PHE A 59 -2.68 -7.94 -4.43
CA PHE A 59 -3.31 -8.73 -3.38
C PHE A 59 -2.24 -9.30 -2.45
N HIS A 60 -2.45 -9.17 -1.15
CA HIS A 60 -1.53 -9.73 -0.16
C HIS A 60 -2.29 -10.15 1.11
N THR A 61 -1.87 -11.26 1.69
CA THR A 61 -2.44 -11.77 2.94
C THR A 61 -1.54 -12.82 3.58
N SER A 62 -1.55 -12.91 4.90
CA SER A 62 -0.96 -14.03 5.65
C SER A 62 -2.04 -15.04 6.11
N ASN A 63 -3.31 -14.79 5.81
CA ASN A 63 -4.42 -15.65 6.18
C ASN A 63 -4.67 -16.72 5.10
N ASN A 64 -4.39 -17.98 5.43
CA ASN A 64 -4.58 -19.10 4.50
C ASN A 64 -6.03 -19.20 3.98
N ARG A 65 -7.04 -19.00 4.86
CA ARG A 65 -8.46 -19.07 4.46
C ARG A 65 -8.81 -18.02 3.40
N VAL A 66 -8.25 -16.81 3.53
CA VAL A 66 -8.46 -15.74 2.55
C VAL A 66 -7.76 -16.08 1.24
N TRP A 67 -6.52 -16.61 1.31
CA TRP A 67 -5.77 -17.03 0.14
C TRP A 67 -6.47 -18.16 -0.62
N ASP A 68 -6.91 -19.19 0.10
CA ASP A 68 -7.64 -20.33 -0.49
C ASP A 68 -8.97 -19.88 -1.10
N PHE A 69 -9.65 -18.91 -0.49
CA PHE A 69 -10.89 -18.35 -1.02
C PHE A 69 -10.67 -17.62 -2.35
N VAL A 70 -9.71 -16.71 -2.45
CA VAL A 70 -9.50 -15.93 -3.69
C VAL A 70 -8.99 -16.79 -4.83
N ASN A 71 -8.21 -17.84 -4.55
CA ASN A 71 -7.72 -18.79 -5.56
C ASN A 71 -8.81 -19.70 -6.15
N GLN A 72 -10.03 -19.69 -5.59
CA GLN A 72 -11.19 -20.33 -6.23
C GLN A 72 -11.68 -19.57 -7.47
N TYR A 73 -11.34 -18.28 -7.58
CA TYR A 73 -11.86 -17.37 -8.60
C TYR A 73 -10.80 -16.86 -9.57
N ALA A 74 -9.54 -16.83 -9.16
CA ALA A 74 -8.44 -16.36 -10.00
C ALA A 74 -7.14 -17.08 -9.63
N GLU A 75 -6.31 -17.32 -10.62
CA GLU A 75 -4.92 -17.70 -10.44
C GLU A 75 -4.08 -16.43 -10.21
N PHE A 76 -3.21 -16.45 -9.22
CA PHE A 76 -2.32 -15.32 -8.90
C PHE A 76 -0.90 -15.63 -9.35
N ASN A 77 -0.23 -14.62 -9.93
CA ASN A 77 1.20 -14.68 -10.17
C ASN A 77 1.97 -14.52 -8.85
N ASN A 78 3.30 -14.68 -8.92
CA ASN A 78 4.19 -14.47 -7.76
C ASN A 78 4.79 -13.06 -7.75
N PHE A 79 4.03 -12.05 -8.13
CA PHE A 79 4.52 -10.67 -8.15
C PHE A 79 4.81 -10.19 -6.73
N VAL A 80 6.04 -9.73 -6.52
CA VAL A 80 6.50 -9.13 -5.26
C VAL A 80 6.64 -7.62 -5.45
N LEU A 81 5.89 -6.85 -4.69
CA LEU A 81 5.96 -5.39 -4.77
C LEU A 81 7.25 -4.88 -4.12
N SER A 82 8.11 -4.29 -4.94
CA SER A 82 9.37 -3.64 -4.52
C SER A 82 9.45 -2.24 -5.14
N PRO A 83 8.71 -1.27 -4.60
CA PRO A 83 8.62 0.06 -5.19
C PRO A 83 9.93 0.84 -5.05
N LYS A 84 10.13 1.77 -5.98
CA LYS A 84 11.20 2.76 -5.96
C LYS A 84 10.61 4.17 -5.94
N ALA A 85 11.19 5.05 -5.16
CA ALA A 85 10.87 6.47 -5.19
C ALA A 85 11.89 7.22 -6.03
N SER A 86 11.42 8.08 -6.93
CA SER A 86 12.28 9.01 -7.67
C SER A 86 12.23 10.38 -7.01
N THR A 87 13.35 10.85 -6.50
CA THR A 87 13.46 12.13 -5.81
C THR A 87 14.87 12.72 -6.00
N GLY A 88 14.97 14.02 -6.28
CA GLY A 88 16.23 14.70 -6.44
C GLY A 88 17.20 14.06 -7.46
N GLY A 89 16.69 13.42 -8.52
CA GLY A 89 17.49 12.71 -9.51
C GLY A 89 18.01 11.34 -9.05
N LYS A 90 17.61 10.86 -7.86
CA LYS A 90 17.98 9.54 -7.32
C LYS A 90 16.78 8.61 -7.35
N LEU A 91 17.03 7.29 -7.46
CA LEU A 91 16.06 6.22 -7.25
C LEU A 91 16.34 5.56 -5.91
N LEU A 92 15.39 5.68 -4.99
CA LEU A 92 15.50 5.15 -3.63
C LEU A 92 14.58 3.95 -3.43
N SER A 93 15.08 2.92 -2.76
CA SER A 93 14.29 1.72 -2.43
C SER A 93 13.23 2.01 -1.37
N LEU A 94 12.08 1.36 -1.50
CA LEU A 94 11.01 1.36 -0.50
C LEU A 94 10.60 -0.09 -0.16
N PRO A 95 10.06 -0.35 1.05
CA PRO A 95 9.96 0.53 2.21
C PRO A 95 11.33 0.95 2.74
N PHE A 96 11.38 1.88 3.71
CA PHE A 96 12.67 2.35 4.26
C PHE A 96 13.44 1.19 4.90
N ASN A 97 14.50 0.77 4.23
CA ASN A 97 15.32 -0.38 4.60
C ASN A 97 16.82 -0.08 4.35
N MET A 98 17.70 -1.04 4.59
CA MET A 98 19.13 -0.84 4.42
C MET A 98 19.52 -0.45 2.99
N ASN A 99 18.79 -0.88 1.94
CA ASN A 99 19.05 -0.39 0.58
C ASN A 99 18.73 1.11 0.46
N THR A 100 17.64 1.59 1.07
CA THR A 100 17.30 3.03 1.11
C THR A 100 18.41 3.82 1.78
N PHE A 101 18.91 3.33 2.93
CA PHE A 101 19.93 4.02 3.72
C PHE A 101 21.29 4.03 3.00
N TYR A 102 21.66 2.93 2.33
CA TYR A 102 22.83 2.87 1.48
C TYR A 102 22.71 3.85 0.29
N GLU A 103 21.58 3.84 -0.42
CA GLU A 103 21.32 4.71 -1.57
C GLU A 103 21.31 6.21 -1.18
N MET A 104 20.93 6.55 0.04
CA MET A 104 20.90 7.93 0.56
C MET A 104 22.26 8.38 1.11
N TRP A 105 22.87 7.55 1.96
CA TRP A 105 23.99 7.94 2.84
C TRP A 105 25.26 7.13 2.62
N GLY A 106 25.22 6.03 1.87
CA GLY A 106 26.37 5.14 1.67
C GLY A 106 26.70 4.26 2.89
N VAL A 107 25.79 4.17 3.87
CA VAL A 107 25.95 3.34 5.06
C VAL A 107 25.70 1.86 4.73
N GLU A 108 26.50 0.96 5.29
CA GLU A 108 26.44 -0.47 5.00
C GLU A 108 25.90 -1.32 6.16
N THR A 109 25.92 -0.77 7.38
CA THR A 109 25.51 -1.50 8.57
C THR A 109 24.28 -0.89 9.24
N PRO A 110 23.47 -1.71 9.93
CA PRO A 110 22.34 -1.21 10.75
C PRO A 110 22.77 -0.20 11.82
N THR A 111 23.98 -0.30 12.36
CA THR A 111 24.49 0.61 13.38
C THR A 111 24.70 1.98 12.78
N GLU A 112 25.43 2.09 11.68
CA GLU A 112 25.67 3.35 10.96
C GLU A 112 24.34 4.02 10.57
N ALA A 113 23.40 3.26 10.01
CA ALA A 113 22.08 3.79 9.65
C ALA A 113 21.33 4.37 10.86
N ARG A 114 21.38 3.69 12.01
CA ARG A 114 20.77 4.19 13.25
C ARG A 114 21.44 5.47 13.76
N GLU A 115 22.75 5.56 13.70
CA GLU A 115 23.50 6.75 14.10
C GLU A 115 23.13 7.96 13.24
N VAL A 116 23.06 7.80 11.91
CA VAL A 116 22.61 8.87 11.02
C VAL A 116 21.18 9.32 11.35
N ILE A 117 20.25 8.39 11.49
CA ILE A 117 18.86 8.70 11.85
C ILE A 117 18.81 9.42 13.20
N GLU A 118 19.50 8.93 14.22
CA GLU A 118 19.48 9.48 15.58
C GLU A 118 20.06 10.90 15.63
N SER A 119 21.08 11.19 14.82
CA SER A 119 21.68 12.52 14.72
C SER A 119 20.71 13.59 14.20
N GLN A 120 19.69 13.17 13.44
CA GLN A 120 18.71 14.04 12.76
C GLN A 120 17.34 14.06 13.41
N ARG A 121 17.10 13.22 14.42
CA ARG A 121 15.77 13.06 15.00
C ARG A 121 15.27 14.30 15.74
N PHE A 122 13.97 14.56 15.59
CA PHE A 122 13.24 15.43 16.49
C PHE A 122 13.13 14.82 17.90
N LYS A 123 13.59 15.56 18.92
CA LYS A 123 13.69 15.05 20.30
C LYS A 123 12.56 15.51 21.22
N GLY A 124 11.51 16.16 20.68
CA GLY A 124 10.35 16.60 21.43
C GLY A 124 9.20 15.58 21.44
N THR A 125 8.08 15.95 22.07
CA THR A 125 6.83 15.20 21.92
C THR A 125 6.15 15.66 20.63
N PRO A 126 5.97 14.78 19.63
CA PRO A 126 5.41 15.15 18.33
C PRO A 126 3.96 15.64 18.43
N LYS A 127 3.63 16.77 17.82
CA LYS A 127 2.30 17.39 17.79
C LYS A 127 1.60 17.24 16.43
N ASN A 128 2.34 17.00 15.38
CA ASN A 128 1.85 16.89 14.00
C ASN A 128 2.60 15.80 13.22
N LEU A 129 2.21 15.57 11.96
CA LEU A 129 2.82 14.55 11.11
C LEU A 129 4.31 14.82 10.89
N GLU A 130 4.72 16.07 10.66
CA GLU A 130 6.12 16.44 10.42
C GLU A 130 6.99 16.05 11.62
N GLU A 131 6.65 16.53 12.83
CA GLU A 131 7.40 16.21 14.03
C GLU A 131 7.41 14.70 14.33
N GLN A 132 6.30 14.01 14.06
CA GLN A 132 6.23 12.55 14.20
C GLN A 132 7.16 11.85 13.21
N ALA A 133 7.17 12.25 11.94
CA ALA A 133 8.07 11.69 10.94
C ALA A 133 9.53 11.95 11.30
N LEU A 134 9.88 13.20 11.60
CA LEU A 134 11.23 13.59 12.03
C LEU A 134 11.70 12.80 13.26
N SER A 135 10.80 12.51 14.21
CA SER A 135 11.13 11.67 15.37
C SER A 135 11.39 10.21 15.04
N MET A 136 10.90 9.73 13.90
CA MET A 136 11.05 8.34 13.47
C MET A 136 12.22 8.12 12.52
N VAL A 137 12.35 8.98 11.51
CA VAL A 137 13.23 8.73 10.37
C VAL A 137 14.32 9.79 10.17
N GLY A 138 14.28 10.90 10.92
CA GLY A 138 15.20 12.03 10.72
C GLY A 138 14.83 12.91 9.53
N THR A 139 15.62 13.98 9.35
CA THR A 139 15.33 15.04 8.38
C THR A 139 15.45 14.58 6.93
N ASP A 140 16.50 13.84 6.58
CA ASP A 140 16.79 13.50 5.18
C ASP A 140 15.69 12.63 4.57
N ILE A 141 15.26 11.58 5.28
CA ILE A 141 14.18 10.71 4.82
C ILE A 141 12.84 11.47 4.80
N TYR A 142 12.60 12.29 5.80
CA TYR A 142 11.38 13.11 5.85
C TYR A 142 11.26 14.03 4.63
N GLU A 143 12.27 14.84 4.37
CA GLU A 143 12.26 15.79 3.24
C GLU A 143 12.22 15.07 1.88
N ALA A 144 13.00 14.00 1.71
CA ALA A 144 13.12 13.31 0.42
C ALA A 144 11.89 12.46 0.08
N LEU A 145 11.27 11.78 1.06
CA LEU A 145 10.36 10.67 0.79
C LEU A 145 8.97 10.80 1.45
N ILE A 146 8.80 11.65 2.47
CA ILE A 146 7.56 11.71 3.25
C ILE A 146 6.80 13.00 3.01
N LYS A 147 7.45 14.15 3.17
CA LYS A 147 6.81 15.47 3.15
C LYS A 147 5.99 15.69 1.88
N GLY A 148 6.66 15.66 0.72
CA GLY A 148 6.01 15.94 -0.55
C GLY A 148 4.88 14.97 -0.89
N TYR A 149 5.07 13.68 -0.59
CA TYR A 149 4.04 12.67 -0.76
C TYR A 149 2.84 12.93 0.15
N SER A 150 3.07 13.18 1.43
CA SER A 150 2.01 13.39 2.42
C SER A 150 1.22 14.67 2.12
N GLU A 151 1.90 15.77 1.82
CA GLU A 151 1.25 17.05 1.50
C GLU A 151 0.42 16.96 0.21
N LYS A 152 0.93 16.27 -0.82
CA LYS A 152 0.18 16.00 -2.05
C LYS A 152 -1.05 15.12 -1.80
N GLN A 153 -0.90 14.06 -1.00
CA GLN A 153 -1.98 13.12 -0.72
C GLN A 153 -3.13 13.75 0.05
N TRP A 154 -2.81 14.60 1.03
CA TRP A 154 -3.80 15.18 1.94
C TRP A 154 -4.21 16.61 1.56
N GLY A 155 -3.52 17.27 0.63
CA GLY A 155 -3.79 18.64 0.24
C GLY A 155 -3.56 19.67 1.35
N LYS A 156 -2.71 19.33 2.34
CA LYS A 156 -2.41 20.14 3.52
C LYS A 156 -0.92 20.04 3.86
N LYS A 157 -0.39 21.04 4.55
CA LYS A 157 0.99 21.00 5.06
C LYS A 157 1.14 19.88 6.11
N ALA A 158 2.29 19.25 6.15
CA ALA A 158 2.58 18.18 7.12
C ALA A 158 2.44 18.64 8.57
N THR A 159 2.70 19.93 8.86
CA THR A 159 2.50 20.58 10.16
C THR A 159 1.04 20.70 10.59
N GLU A 160 0.09 20.59 9.65
CA GLU A 160 -1.36 20.66 9.92
C GLU A 160 -2.01 19.26 10.02
N LEU A 161 -1.23 18.21 9.72
CA LEU A 161 -1.70 16.84 9.71
C LEU A 161 -1.45 16.14 11.05
N PRO A 162 -2.37 15.30 11.53
CA PRO A 162 -2.23 14.64 12.83
C PRO A 162 -1.16 13.55 12.81
N THR A 163 -0.51 13.33 13.95
CA THR A 163 0.59 12.37 14.14
C THR A 163 0.25 10.94 13.75
N PHE A 164 -1.01 10.51 13.94
CA PHE A 164 -1.40 9.10 13.75
C PHE A 164 -1.27 8.63 12.30
N LEU A 165 -1.28 9.54 11.32
CA LEU A 165 -1.19 9.18 9.90
C LEU A 165 0.11 8.48 9.53
N ILE A 166 1.20 8.75 10.30
CA ILE A 166 2.53 8.18 10.00
C ILE A 166 3.06 7.26 11.08
N LYS A 167 2.34 7.03 12.17
CA LYS A 167 2.80 6.19 13.28
C LYS A 167 3.19 4.75 12.89
N ARG A 168 2.71 4.24 11.76
CA ARG A 168 2.95 2.88 11.28
C ARG A 168 4.01 2.78 10.20
N LEU A 169 4.82 3.81 10.01
CA LEU A 169 5.88 3.80 9.02
C LEU A 169 6.91 2.71 9.35
N PRO A 170 7.10 1.70 8.50
CA PRO A 170 8.06 0.64 8.77
C PRO A 170 9.48 1.12 8.50
N LEU A 171 10.34 1.08 9.53
CA LEU A 171 11.78 1.16 9.41
C LEU A 171 12.37 -0.23 9.54
N ARG A 172 13.10 -0.68 8.53
CA ARG A 172 13.70 -2.02 8.50
C ARG A 172 15.23 -1.91 8.40
N PHE A 173 15.93 -2.43 9.40
CA PHE A 173 17.40 -2.46 9.39
C PHE A 173 17.93 -3.79 8.82
N ILE A 174 17.35 -4.19 7.69
CA ILE A 174 17.71 -5.37 6.89
C ILE A 174 17.67 -4.98 5.41
N TYR A 175 18.35 -5.74 4.56
CA TYR A 175 18.34 -5.58 3.10
C TYR A 175 17.16 -6.35 2.50
N ASP A 176 15.94 -5.79 2.63
CA ASP A 176 14.71 -6.39 2.10
C ASP A 176 13.79 -5.33 1.50
N ASN A 177 13.59 -5.41 0.18
CA ASN A 177 12.74 -4.49 -0.59
C ASN A 177 11.28 -4.96 -0.71
N ASN A 178 10.91 -6.08 -0.12
CA ASN A 178 9.51 -6.52 -0.14
C ASN A 178 8.64 -5.51 0.60
N TYR A 179 7.69 -4.91 -0.10
CA TYR A 179 6.81 -3.91 0.49
C TYR A 179 5.91 -4.54 1.56
N PHE A 180 5.34 -5.71 1.26
CA PHE A 180 4.50 -6.47 2.18
C PHE A 180 5.28 -7.60 2.85
N ASN A 181 5.00 -7.83 4.14
CA ASN A 181 5.55 -8.96 4.91
C ASN A 181 4.63 -10.18 4.92
N ASP A 182 3.57 -10.14 4.12
CA ASP A 182 2.58 -11.20 4.07
C ASP A 182 3.12 -12.47 3.40
N LYS A 183 2.62 -13.62 3.85
CA LYS A 183 2.99 -14.93 3.33
C LYS A 183 2.67 -15.08 1.84
N TYR A 184 1.57 -14.50 1.40
CA TYR A 184 1.08 -14.54 0.04
C TYR A 184 0.94 -13.14 -0.52
N GLN A 185 1.39 -12.96 -1.76
CA GLN A 185 1.14 -11.75 -2.53
C GLN A 185 1.17 -12.05 -4.02
N GLY A 186 0.47 -11.25 -4.81
CA GLY A 186 0.42 -11.41 -6.25
C GLY A 186 -0.63 -10.53 -6.90
N VAL A 187 -0.64 -10.57 -8.22
CA VAL A 187 -1.67 -9.95 -9.06
C VAL A 187 -2.40 -11.09 -9.80
N PRO A 188 -3.74 -11.05 -9.91
CA PRO A 188 -4.47 -12.05 -10.67
C PRO A 188 -3.99 -12.09 -12.12
N ILE A 189 -3.80 -13.29 -12.66
CA ILE A 189 -3.53 -13.46 -14.08
C ILE A 189 -4.77 -13.01 -14.86
N GLY A 190 -4.60 -12.02 -15.74
CA GLY A 190 -5.72 -11.38 -16.44
C GLY A 190 -6.22 -10.08 -15.79
N GLY A 191 -5.64 -9.67 -14.66
CA GLY A 191 -6.01 -8.45 -13.92
C GLY A 191 -7.12 -8.67 -12.88
N PHE A 192 -7.47 -7.63 -12.16
CA PHE A 192 -8.57 -7.63 -11.19
C PHE A 192 -9.91 -7.41 -11.88
#